data_f5d9209bef6175e35c8824db48392336
#
_entry.id   f5d9209bef6175e35c8824db48392336
#
_cell.length_a   1.000
_cell.length_b   1.000
_cell.length_c   1.000
_cell.angle_alpha   90.00
_cell.angle_beta   90.00
_cell.angle_gamma   90.00
#
_symmetry.space_group_name_H-M   'P 1'
#
loop_
_entity.id
_entity.type
_entity.pdbx_description
1 polymer ?
#
loop_
_entity_poly.entity_id
_entity_poly.type
_entity_poly.pdbx_seq_one_letter_code
_entity_poly.pdbx_strand_id
1 'polypeptide(L)'
;AEIKDFKPQVILTHAEFDNNNDHRIVFRSTMMATRPGAFKELNKVISYEIPSSTEWSFSQVFQPNLFEALEEKHIEKKWEALKCYKSEVFPYPHPRSYEGLMTLAKYRGMQAGVEFSEAYQIIRSVSI
;
A
#
# COMPACT_ATOMS: atom_id res chain seq x y z
N ALA A 1 13.66 17.73 1.28
CA ALA A 1 15.05 17.31 1.12
C ALA A 1 15.09 15.97 0.40
N GLU A 2 14.68 14.86 1.00
CA GLU A 2 14.83 13.49 0.49
C GLU A 2 14.35 13.30 -0.97
N ILE A 3 13.15 13.74 -1.31
CA ILE A 3 12.61 13.58 -2.67
C ILE A 3 13.45 14.35 -3.69
N LYS A 4 13.92 15.55 -3.32
CA LYS A 4 14.74 16.39 -4.18
C LYS A 4 16.10 15.75 -4.48
N ASP A 5 16.67 15.09 -3.49
CA ASP A 5 18.00 14.49 -3.60
C ASP A 5 17.93 13.12 -4.31
N PHE A 6 16.90 12.32 -4.02
CA PHE A 6 16.70 11.00 -4.61
C PHE A 6 16.15 11.06 -6.05
N LYS A 7 15.33 12.07 -6.38
CA LYS A 7 14.68 12.25 -7.70
C LYS A 7 13.89 11.02 -8.16
N PRO A 8 12.92 10.54 -7.36
CA PRO A 8 12.15 9.34 -7.73
C PRO A 8 11.23 9.60 -8.91
N GLN A 9 11.02 8.57 -9.72
CA GLN A 9 9.99 8.57 -10.76
C GLN A 9 8.63 8.15 -10.22
N VAL A 10 8.63 7.30 -9.19
CA VAL A 10 7.43 6.77 -8.54
C VAL A 10 7.57 6.95 -7.02
N ILE A 11 6.52 7.42 -6.37
CA ILE A 11 6.42 7.47 -4.92
C ILE A 11 5.27 6.59 -4.48
N LEU A 12 5.54 5.71 -3.50
CA LEU A 12 4.52 4.96 -2.79
C LEU A 12 4.29 5.61 -1.42
N THR A 13 3.03 5.76 -1.03
CA THR A 13 2.63 6.38 0.23
C THR A 13 1.47 5.62 0.87
N HIS A 14 1.14 5.96 2.10
CA HIS A 14 0.00 5.39 2.82
C HIS A 14 -1.33 5.78 2.17
N ALA A 15 -2.41 5.06 2.50
CA ALA A 15 -3.76 5.40 2.04
C ALA A 15 -4.29 6.67 2.72
N GLU A 16 -5.03 7.48 1.98
CA GLU A 16 -5.55 8.78 2.44
C GLU A 16 -6.41 8.68 3.71
N PHE A 17 -7.28 7.67 3.76
CA PHE A 17 -8.25 7.49 4.83
C PHE A 17 -7.90 6.32 5.75
N ASP A 18 -6.62 6.02 5.86
CA ASP A 18 -6.13 4.99 6.77
C ASP A 18 -6.56 5.26 8.21
N ASN A 19 -6.88 4.21 8.97
CA ASN A 19 -7.29 4.37 10.36
C ASN A 19 -6.18 4.90 11.28
N ASN A 20 -4.92 4.67 10.91
CA ASN A 20 -3.76 5.16 11.65
C ASN A 20 -3.51 6.64 11.32
N ASN A 21 -3.45 7.48 12.35
CA ASN A 21 -3.25 8.91 12.19
C ASN A 21 -1.90 9.27 11.54
N ASP A 22 -0.83 8.56 11.89
CA ASP A 22 0.49 8.79 11.31
C ASP A 22 0.50 8.49 9.80
N HIS A 23 -0.21 7.45 9.38
CA HIS A 23 -0.36 7.10 7.96
C HIS A 23 -1.08 8.22 7.19
N ARG A 24 -2.15 8.79 7.76
CA ARG A 24 -2.85 9.93 7.16
C ARG A 24 -1.97 11.18 7.04
N ILE A 25 -1.16 11.43 8.06
CA ILE A 25 -0.20 12.55 8.05
C ILE A 25 0.84 12.35 6.95
N VAL A 26 1.39 11.13 6.82
CA VAL A 26 2.36 10.82 5.75
C VAL A 26 1.72 11.00 4.38
N PHE A 27 0.49 10.52 4.17
CA PHE A 27 -0.22 10.75 2.91
C PHE A 27 -0.34 12.24 2.59
N ARG A 28 -0.85 13.04 3.52
CA ARG A 28 -1.02 14.49 3.34
C ARG A 28 0.31 15.20 3.06
N SER A 29 1.35 14.83 3.80
CA SER A 29 2.69 15.38 3.61
C SER A 29 3.24 15.04 2.23
N THR A 30 3.00 13.80 1.77
CA THR A 30 3.37 13.37 0.42
C THR A 30 2.66 14.21 -0.64
N MET A 31 1.35 14.43 -0.50
CA MET A 31 0.59 15.26 -1.44
C MET A 31 1.12 16.69 -1.49
N MET A 32 1.44 17.27 -0.36
CA MET A 32 2.01 18.62 -0.30
C MET A 32 3.40 18.70 -0.92
N ALA A 33 4.24 17.71 -0.64
CA ALA A 33 5.61 17.65 -1.17
C ALA A 33 5.66 17.37 -2.68
N THR A 34 4.67 16.66 -3.21
CA THR A 34 4.64 16.22 -4.62
C THR A 34 3.63 16.97 -5.48
N ARG A 35 3.34 18.22 -5.13
CA ARG A 35 2.45 19.07 -5.95
C ARG A 35 2.89 19.08 -7.41
N PRO A 36 1.93 19.19 -8.36
CA PRO A 36 2.26 19.29 -9.78
C PRO A 36 3.35 20.35 -10.04
N GLY A 37 4.37 19.97 -10.78
CA GLY A 37 5.50 20.86 -11.11
C GLY A 37 6.62 20.90 -10.07
N ALA A 38 6.46 20.28 -8.89
CA ALA A 38 7.51 20.28 -7.86
C ALA A 38 8.76 19.48 -8.27
N PHE A 39 8.56 18.37 -8.97
CA PHE A 39 9.64 17.49 -9.44
C PHE A 39 9.35 17.03 -10.86
N LYS A 40 10.27 17.30 -11.77
CA LYS A 40 10.11 16.96 -13.19
C LYS A 40 10.15 15.46 -13.46
N GLU A 41 10.93 14.73 -12.67
CA GLU A 41 11.14 13.30 -12.79
C GLU A 41 9.97 12.48 -12.25
N LEU A 42 9.20 13.04 -11.34
CA LEU A 42 8.09 12.34 -10.68
C LEU A 42 6.88 12.23 -11.61
N ASN A 43 6.59 11.02 -12.04
CA ASN A 43 5.47 10.75 -12.93
C ASN A 43 4.32 9.97 -12.27
N LYS A 44 4.54 9.36 -11.11
CA LYS A 44 3.48 8.56 -10.47
C LYS A 44 3.53 8.65 -8.94
N VAL A 45 2.36 8.81 -8.34
CA VAL A 45 2.15 8.71 -6.89
C VAL A 45 1.08 7.65 -6.65
N ILE A 46 1.42 6.66 -5.83
CA ILE A 46 0.61 5.46 -5.57
C ILE A 46 0.43 5.32 -4.07
N SER A 47 -0.78 4.99 -3.62
CA SER A 47 -1.02 4.58 -2.23
C SER A 47 -1.21 3.09 -2.10
N TYR A 48 -0.82 2.55 -0.94
CA TYR A 48 -0.93 1.14 -0.60
C TYR A 48 -1.72 0.93 0.69
N GLU A 49 -2.25 -0.26 0.86
CA GLU A 49 -2.96 -0.65 2.07
C GLU A 49 -2.03 -1.35 3.07
N ILE A 50 -2.29 -1.14 4.36
CA ILE A 50 -1.55 -1.76 5.45
C ILE A 50 -2.49 -2.61 6.27
N PRO A 51 -2.23 -3.93 6.41
CA PRO A 51 -3.02 -4.84 7.23
C PRO A 51 -3.15 -4.35 8.67
N SER A 52 -4.34 -4.42 9.23
CA SER A 52 -4.75 -3.94 10.55
C SER A 52 -4.76 -2.42 10.71
N SER A 53 -4.89 -1.72 9.61
CA SER A 53 -4.95 -0.26 9.62
C SER A 53 -5.88 0.26 8.53
N THR A 54 -5.60 -0.03 7.27
CA THR A 54 -6.39 0.47 6.13
C THR A 54 -7.80 -0.12 6.12
N GLU A 55 -7.98 -1.42 6.33
CA GLU A 55 -9.29 -2.07 6.34
C GLU A 55 -10.17 -1.65 7.54
N TRP A 56 -9.60 -1.05 8.57
CA TRP A 56 -10.33 -0.57 9.75
C TRP A 56 -10.83 0.87 9.62
N SER A 57 -10.70 1.45 8.46
CA SER A 57 -11.34 2.71 8.10
C SER A 57 -12.73 2.42 7.51
N PHE A 58 -13.75 2.36 8.36
CA PHE A 58 -15.09 1.90 7.97
C PHE A 58 -15.92 2.94 7.24
N SER A 59 -15.63 4.23 7.44
CA SER A 59 -16.39 5.32 6.82
C SER A 59 -15.92 5.67 5.41
N GLN A 60 -14.64 5.47 5.13
CA GLN A 60 -14.02 5.76 3.83
C GLN A 60 -13.04 4.64 3.49
N VAL A 61 -13.48 3.76 2.62
CA VAL A 61 -12.72 2.56 2.27
C VAL A 61 -11.65 2.83 1.23
N PHE A 62 -10.58 2.03 1.30
CA PHE A 62 -9.54 2.01 0.28
C PHE A 62 -10.11 1.47 -1.04
N GLN A 63 -9.93 2.23 -2.12
CA GLN A 63 -10.44 1.89 -3.45
C GLN A 63 -9.28 1.65 -4.42
N PRO A 64 -8.77 0.43 -4.52
CA PRO A 64 -7.66 0.14 -5.41
C PRO A 64 -8.07 0.18 -6.89
N ASN A 65 -7.12 0.58 -7.73
CA ASN A 65 -7.27 0.62 -9.17
C ASN A 65 -6.02 0.12 -9.93
N LEU A 66 -5.03 -0.35 -9.19
CA LEU A 66 -3.82 -0.97 -9.72
C LEU A 66 -3.59 -2.27 -8.97
N PHE A 67 -3.41 -3.37 -9.70
CA PHE A 67 -3.23 -4.70 -9.13
C PHE A 67 -1.94 -5.32 -9.65
N GLU A 68 -1.09 -5.75 -8.73
CA GLU A 68 0.14 -6.47 -9.05
C GLU A 68 -0.07 -7.96 -8.79
N ALA A 69 -0.06 -8.77 -9.85
CA ALA A 69 -0.23 -10.21 -9.72
C ALA A 69 0.96 -10.84 -8.98
N LEU A 70 0.65 -11.74 -8.06
CA LEU A 70 1.64 -12.39 -7.21
C LEU A 70 1.61 -13.90 -7.40
N GLU A 71 2.73 -14.53 -7.04
CA GLU A 71 2.82 -15.96 -6.76
C GLU A 71 2.80 -16.19 -5.25
N GLU A 72 2.44 -17.39 -4.81
CA GLU A 72 2.40 -17.74 -3.39
C GLU A 72 3.73 -17.45 -2.66
N LYS A 73 4.87 -17.70 -3.33
CA LYS A 73 6.21 -17.39 -2.78
C LYS A 73 6.40 -15.93 -2.35
N HIS A 74 5.71 -14.98 -3.01
CA HIS A 74 5.78 -13.56 -2.64
C HIS A 74 5.06 -13.29 -1.33
N ILE A 75 3.92 -13.97 -1.11
CA ILE A 75 3.16 -13.87 0.14
C ILE A 75 3.94 -14.52 1.28
N GLU A 76 4.56 -15.67 1.05
CA GLU A 76 5.46 -16.32 2.00
C GLU A 76 6.62 -15.42 2.38
N LYS A 77 7.23 -14.76 1.39
CA LYS A 77 8.33 -13.81 1.64
C LYS A 77 7.88 -12.59 2.46
N LYS A 78 6.69 -12.08 2.16
CA LYS A 78 6.06 -11.00 2.94
C LYS A 78 5.83 -11.43 4.39
N TRP A 79 5.33 -12.65 4.60
CA TRP A 79 5.16 -13.21 5.93
C TRP A 79 6.48 -13.35 6.68
N GLU A 80 7.53 -13.87 6.04
CA GLU A 80 8.86 -13.98 6.62
C GLU A 80 9.40 -12.62 7.07
N ALA A 81 9.20 -11.59 6.24
CA ALA A 81 9.59 -10.22 6.58
C ALA A 81 8.79 -9.67 7.77
N LEU A 82 7.48 -9.91 7.80
CA LEU A 82 6.61 -9.44 8.88
C LEU A 82 6.96 -10.09 10.22
N LYS A 83 7.32 -11.36 10.22
CA LYS A 83 7.74 -12.10 11.43
C LYS A 83 8.99 -11.49 12.11
N CYS A 84 9.80 -10.74 11.39
CA CYS A 84 10.94 -10.03 11.97
C CYS A 84 10.49 -8.95 12.99
N TYR A 85 9.27 -8.48 12.87
CA TYR A 85 8.63 -7.54 13.80
C TYR A 85 7.76 -8.32 14.79
N LYS A 86 8.40 -8.96 15.79
CA LYS A 86 7.75 -9.91 16.70
C LYS A 86 6.52 -9.36 17.42
N SER A 87 6.51 -8.07 17.75
CA SER A 87 5.38 -7.39 18.41
C SER A 87 4.20 -7.10 17.46
N GLU A 88 4.39 -7.27 16.16
CA GLU A 88 3.41 -6.91 15.13
C GLU A 88 2.64 -8.10 14.57
N VAL A 89 2.97 -9.31 15.00
CA VAL A 89 2.37 -10.57 14.52
C VAL A 89 1.38 -11.10 15.55
N PHE A 90 0.18 -11.46 15.10
CA PHE A 90 -0.89 -12.00 15.92
C PHE A 90 -1.54 -13.21 15.24
N PRO A 91 -2.20 -14.09 16.00
CA PRO A 91 -2.93 -15.20 15.41
C PRO A 91 -4.19 -14.73 14.66
N TYR A 92 -4.62 -15.51 13.69
CA TYR A 92 -5.90 -15.31 13.01
C TYR A 92 -7.04 -15.24 14.06
N PRO A 93 -8.05 -14.33 13.93
CA PRO A 93 -8.42 -13.57 12.74
C PRO A 93 -7.74 -12.19 12.58
N HIS A 94 -6.64 -11.97 13.26
CA HIS A 94 -5.94 -10.70 13.09
C HIS A 94 -5.37 -10.57 11.67
N PRO A 95 -5.49 -9.40 10.99
CA PRO A 95 -4.99 -9.21 9.62
C PRO A 95 -3.49 -9.47 9.45
N ARG A 96 -2.70 -9.21 10.51
CA ARG A 96 -1.26 -9.51 10.52
C ARG A 96 -0.97 -10.93 11.01
N SER A 97 -1.71 -11.90 10.51
CA SER A 97 -1.44 -13.33 10.57
C SER A 97 -1.06 -13.83 9.17
N TYR A 98 -0.50 -15.03 9.07
CA TYR A 98 -0.26 -15.66 7.77
C TYR A 98 -1.57 -15.81 6.97
N GLU A 99 -2.61 -16.31 7.62
CA GLU A 99 -3.94 -16.48 7.03
C GLU A 99 -4.54 -15.13 6.61
N GLY A 100 -4.29 -14.07 7.37
CA GLY A 100 -4.74 -12.71 7.03
C GLY A 100 -4.08 -12.19 5.76
N LEU A 101 -2.77 -12.33 5.64
CA LEU A 101 -2.04 -11.94 4.43
C LEU A 101 -2.49 -12.74 3.21
N MET A 102 -2.65 -14.05 3.37
CA MET A 102 -3.11 -14.94 2.30
C MET A 102 -4.54 -14.59 1.86
N THR A 103 -5.43 -14.35 2.81
CA THR A 103 -6.84 -13.99 2.54
C THR A 103 -6.93 -12.67 1.78
N LEU A 104 -6.16 -11.67 2.19
CA LEU A 104 -6.14 -10.38 1.49
C LEU A 104 -5.61 -10.52 0.06
N ALA A 105 -4.52 -11.26 -0.13
CA ALA A 105 -3.95 -11.50 -1.46
C ALA A 105 -4.92 -12.25 -2.39
N LYS A 106 -5.68 -13.22 -1.87
CA LYS A 106 -6.73 -13.92 -2.62
C LYS A 106 -7.89 -13.00 -2.95
N TYR A 107 -8.34 -12.19 -1.99
CA TYR A 107 -9.43 -11.24 -2.22
C TYR A 107 -9.07 -10.23 -3.32
N ARG A 108 -7.87 -9.65 -3.26
CA ARG A 108 -7.38 -8.74 -4.29
C ARG A 108 -7.18 -9.46 -5.63
N GLY A 109 -6.76 -10.71 -5.59
CA GLY A 109 -6.67 -11.59 -6.77
C GLY A 109 -8.02 -11.77 -7.45
N MET A 110 -9.08 -12.07 -6.68
CA MET A 110 -10.45 -12.18 -7.21
C MET A 110 -10.92 -10.90 -7.89
N GLN A 111 -10.57 -9.74 -7.35
CA GLN A 111 -10.93 -8.45 -7.96
C GLN A 111 -10.23 -8.23 -9.30
N ALA A 112 -9.01 -8.75 -9.45
CA ALA A 112 -8.19 -8.57 -10.65
C ALA A 112 -8.27 -9.72 -11.66
N GLY A 113 -8.93 -10.84 -11.29
CA GLY A 113 -9.01 -12.03 -12.13
C GLY A 113 -7.72 -12.86 -12.17
N VAL A 114 -6.91 -12.79 -11.09
CA VAL A 114 -5.69 -13.57 -10.90
C VAL A 114 -5.74 -14.32 -9.57
N GLU A 115 -4.87 -15.28 -9.36
CA GLU A 115 -4.88 -16.10 -8.15
C GLU A 115 -4.57 -15.28 -6.89
N PHE A 116 -3.51 -14.49 -6.94
CA PHE A 116 -3.09 -13.61 -5.85
C PHE A 116 -2.71 -12.24 -6.40
N SER A 117 -2.96 -11.19 -5.63
CA SER A 117 -2.55 -9.85 -5.99
C SER A 117 -2.28 -8.99 -4.75
N GLU A 118 -1.40 -8.01 -4.90
CA GLU A 118 -1.41 -6.80 -4.10
C GLU A 118 -2.17 -5.70 -4.83
N ALA A 119 -2.83 -4.85 -4.06
CA ALA A 119 -3.65 -3.78 -4.62
C ALA A 119 -3.15 -2.40 -4.17
N TYR A 120 -3.19 -1.48 -5.11
CA TYR A 120 -2.73 -0.10 -4.94
C TYR A 120 -3.75 0.86 -5.52
N GLN A 121 -3.69 2.10 -5.08
CA GLN A 121 -4.45 3.18 -5.70
C GLN A 121 -3.50 4.17 -6.37
N ILE A 122 -3.62 4.33 -7.67
CA ILE A 122 -2.93 5.41 -8.38
C ILE A 122 -3.62 6.72 -8.00
N ILE A 123 -2.92 7.57 -7.27
CA ILE A 123 -3.41 8.91 -6.90
C ILE A 123 -3.23 9.87 -8.06
N ARG A 124 -2.06 9.82 -8.70
CA ARG A 124 -1.75 10.63 -9.88
C ARG A 124 -0.74 9.91 -10.75
N SER A 125 -0.98 9.93 -12.05
CA SER A 125 -0.04 9.44 -13.04
C SER A 125 0.04 10.45 -14.20
N VAL A 126 1.25 10.82 -14.57
CA VAL A 126 1.51 11.69 -15.72
C VAL A 126 2.33 10.89 -16.73
N SER A 127 1.77 10.70 -17.90
CA SER A 127 2.45 10.07 -19.03
C SER A 127 3.24 11.13 -19.79
N ILE A 128 4.51 10.90 -19.91
CA ILE A 128 5.44 11.84 -20.58
C ILE A 128 6.03 11.19 -21.81
#